data_aa17855de9419d4a96ab4df5bb975267
#
_entry.id   aa17855de9419d4a96ab4df5bb975267
#
_cell.length_a   1.000
_cell.length_b   1.000
_cell.length_c   1.000
_cell.angle_alpha   90.00
_cell.angle_beta   90.00
_cell.angle_gamma   90.00
#
_symmetry.space_group_name_H-M   'P 1'
#
loop_
_entity.id
_entity.type
_entity.pdbx_description
1 polymer ?
#
loop_
_entity_poly.entity_id
_entity_poly.type
_entity_poly.pdbx_seq_one_letter_code
_entity_poly.pdbx_strand_id
1 'polypeptide(L)'
;MKRIIYLAFALLLMFGAQSCTEYNLIDTGEANGNHNTTMWEYFKGDPYNWDSLRVMAVHADLVPLFQGTSSYGKDITFFGITNHSIRRYLLKNGLKQVTDIPKAQCRDFILDCVLKKRLLLDEFTAGHASTNASEVIGTGGETFDMASGKKLWIYTFRSSYNGVPEMGPKQIHLLSPTTTKSTVVASSNIQTLTGVVHSLDYNFTLSDF
;
A
#
# COMPACT_ATOMS: atom_id res chain seq x y z
N MET A 1 -3.34 -68.32 16.88
CA MET A 1 -3.83 -67.43 15.77
C MET A 1 -4.41 -66.10 16.26
N LYS A 2 -5.38 -66.05 17.17
CA LYS A 2 -5.99 -64.77 17.64
C LYS A 2 -4.98 -63.77 18.22
N ARG A 3 -3.96 -64.20 19.02
CA ARG A 3 -2.94 -63.30 19.60
C ARG A 3 -2.05 -62.62 18.55
N ILE A 4 -1.78 -63.30 17.44
CA ILE A 4 -0.95 -62.75 16.32
C ILE A 4 -1.75 -61.66 15.58
N ILE A 5 -3.05 -61.85 15.43
CA ILE A 5 -3.93 -60.86 14.79
C ILE A 5 -4.02 -59.57 15.61
N TYR A 6 -4.12 -59.68 16.96
CA TYR A 6 -4.12 -58.52 17.83
C TYR A 6 -2.78 -57.76 17.84
N LEU A 7 -1.65 -58.49 17.77
CA LEU A 7 -0.32 -57.88 17.65
C LEU A 7 -0.14 -57.16 16.31
N ALA A 8 -0.60 -57.75 15.21
CA ALA A 8 -0.56 -57.13 13.89
C ALA A 8 -1.44 -55.88 13.83
N PHE A 9 -2.63 -55.91 14.45
CA PHE A 9 -3.53 -54.74 14.52
C PHE A 9 -2.97 -53.62 15.39
N ALA A 10 -2.33 -53.93 16.51
CA ALA A 10 -1.65 -52.96 17.37
C ALA A 10 -0.44 -52.31 16.65
N LEU A 11 0.32 -53.08 15.86
CA LEU A 11 1.41 -52.54 15.05
C LEU A 11 0.90 -51.60 13.95
N LEU A 12 -0.20 -51.96 13.29
CA LEU A 12 -0.81 -51.12 12.27
C LEU A 12 -1.32 -49.77 12.83
N LEU A 13 -1.86 -49.77 14.05
CA LEU A 13 -2.28 -48.57 14.76
C LEU A 13 -1.12 -47.66 15.17
N MET A 14 0.06 -48.21 15.48
CA MET A 14 1.26 -47.44 15.79
C MET A 14 1.85 -46.74 14.56
N PHE A 15 1.73 -47.31 13.37
CA PHE A 15 2.17 -46.66 12.14
C PHE A 15 1.18 -45.63 11.59
N GLY A 16 -0.09 -45.71 11.96
CA GLY A 16 -1.11 -44.73 11.55
C GLY A 16 -1.09 -43.40 12.32
N ALA A 17 -0.31 -43.33 13.43
CA ALA A 17 -0.26 -42.14 14.27
C ALA A 17 0.85 -41.13 13.85
N GLN A 18 1.60 -41.42 12.82
CA GLN A 18 2.48 -40.43 12.20
C GLN A 18 1.68 -39.57 11.17
N SER A 19 0.58 -39.01 11.64
CA SER A 19 -0.08 -37.88 10.91
C SER A 19 0.90 -36.71 10.92
N CYS A 20 1.31 -36.31 9.74
CA CYS A 20 2.19 -35.17 9.48
C CYS A 20 1.79 -33.96 10.32
N THR A 21 2.53 -33.71 11.39
CA THR A 21 2.56 -32.43 12.08
C THR A 21 3.74 -31.59 11.57
N GLU A 22 4.10 -31.73 10.29
CA GLU A 22 4.84 -30.66 9.65
C GLU A 22 3.87 -29.51 9.48
N TYR A 23 3.89 -28.61 10.45
CA TYR A 23 3.45 -27.25 10.17
C TYR A 23 4.23 -26.81 8.95
N ASN A 24 3.55 -26.55 7.85
CA ASN A 24 4.10 -25.78 6.75
C ASN A 24 4.33 -24.35 7.28
N LEU A 25 5.32 -24.21 8.14
CA LEU A 25 5.94 -22.93 8.40
C LEU A 25 6.70 -22.58 7.11
N ILE A 26 5.96 -22.01 6.18
CA ILE A 26 6.58 -21.23 5.13
C ILE A 26 7.23 -20.09 5.88
N ASP A 27 8.52 -20.13 6.09
CA ASP A 27 9.29 -18.99 6.55
C ASP A 27 9.18 -17.93 5.44
N THR A 28 8.21 -17.05 5.60
CA THR A 28 7.97 -15.93 4.66
C THR A 28 9.04 -14.85 4.81
N GLY A 29 10.06 -15.10 5.65
CA GLY A 29 11.03 -14.11 6.07
C GLY A 29 10.41 -13.06 7.01
N GLU A 30 11.23 -12.33 7.71
CA GLU A 30 10.80 -11.17 8.47
C GLU A 30 10.39 -10.07 7.46
N ALA A 31 9.16 -9.56 7.59
CA ALA A 31 8.73 -8.39 6.83
C ALA A 31 9.58 -7.18 7.25
N ASN A 32 10.67 -6.95 6.54
CA ASN A 32 11.56 -5.83 6.81
C ASN A 32 11.02 -4.57 6.14
N GLY A 33 10.37 -3.72 6.92
CA GLY A 33 9.92 -2.41 6.45
C GLY A 33 11.06 -1.38 6.26
N ASN A 34 12.30 -1.71 6.68
CA ASN A 34 13.44 -0.79 6.61
C ASN A 34 14.37 -1.14 5.44
N HIS A 35 14.48 -0.24 4.49
CA HIS A 35 15.35 -0.36 3.32
C HIS A 35 16.45 0.69 3.37
N ASN A 36 17.71 0.26 3.38
CA ASN A 36 18.89 1.15 3.34
C ASN A 36 19.16 1.66 1.91
N THR A 37 18.11 2.05 1.21
CA THR A 37 18.14 2.56 -0.16
C THR A 37 17.27 3.80 -0.27
N THR A 38 17.45 4.61 -1.32
CA THR A 38 16.49 5.65 -1.67
C THR A 38 15.17 5.02 -2.14
N MET A 39 14.07 5.79 -2.15
CA MET A 39 12.81 5.32 -2.76
C MET A 39 13.01 4.89 -4.21
N TRP A 40 13.86 5.61 -4.94
CA TRP A 40 14.14 5.30 -6.35
C TRP A 40 14.78 3.92 -6.52
N GLU A 41 15.77 3.59 -5.69
CA GLU A 41 16.41 2.27 -5.72
C GLU A 41 15.47 1.17 -5.19
N TYR A 42 14.65 1.46 -4.19
CA TYR A 42 13.60 0.55 -3.73
C TYR A 42 12.64 0.19 -4.88
N PHE A 43 12.17 1.18 -5.66
CA PHE A 43 11.30 0.93 -6.81
C PHE A 43 11.97 0.14 -7.93
N LYS A 44 13.27 0.30 -8.13
CA LYS A 44 14.04 -0.51 -9.07
C LYS A 44 14.14 -1.98 -8.64
N GLY A 45 14.19 -2.23 -7.34
CA GLY A 45 14.30 -3.57 -6.76
C GLY A 45 13.03 -4.41 -6.93
N ASP A 46 11.88 -3.76 -7.16
CA ASP A 46 10.60 -4.43 -7.33
C ASP A 46 9.85 -3.93 -8.58
N PRO A 47 10.28 -4.34 -9.77
CA PRO A 47 9.65 -3.92 -11.03
C PRO A 47 8.22 -4.43 -11.18
N TYR A 48 7.85 -5.53 -10.50
CA TYR A 48 6.49 -6.06 -10.53
C TYR A 48 5.47 -5.05 -10.02
N ASN A 49 5.80 -4.30 -8.98
CA ASN A 49 4.90 -3.31 -8.38
C ASN A 49 5.13 -1.89 -8.89
N TRP A 50 6.35 -1.50 -9.32
CA TRP A 50 6.73 -0.10 -9.46
C TRP A 50 7.28 0.31 -10.83
N ASP A 51 7.40 -0.59 -11.82
CA ASP A 51 8.05 -0.25 -13.09
C ASP A 51 7.30 0.86 -13.86
N SER A 52 5.96 0.81 -13.90
CA SER A 52 5.15 1.86 -14.54
C SER A 52 5.29 3.22 -13.83
N LEU A 53 5.40 3.22 -12.49
CA LEU A 53 5.68 4.43 -11.71
C LEU A 53 7.06 5.00 -12.05
N ARG A 54 8.06 4.14 -12.22
CA ARG A 54 9.40 4.58 -12.62
C ARG A 54 9.40 5.24 -14.00
N VAL A 55 8.71 4.63 -14.97
CA VAL A 55 8.53 5.23 -16.30
C VAL A 55 7.83 6.59 -16.19
N MET A 56 6.78 6.67 -15.38
CA MET A 56 6.04 7.92 -15.13
C MET A 56 6.93 8.99 -14.48
N ALA A 57 7.75 8.62 -13.51
CA ALA A 57 8.65 9.54 -12.81
C ALA A 57 9.76 10.08 -13.74
N VAL A 58 10.30 9.23 -14.62
CA VAL A 58 11.25 9.66 -15.65
C VAL A 58 10.59 10.63 -16.63
N HIS A 59 9.39 10.27 -17.11
CA HIS A 59 8.64 11.12 -18.06
C HIS A 59 8.25 12.47 -17.46
N ALA A 60 7.98 12.51 -16.14
CA ALA A 60 7.60 13.72 -15.39
C ALA A 60 8.79 14.55 -14.87
N ASP A 61 10.05 14.16 -15.10
CA ASP A 61 11.27 14.71 -14.49
C ASP A 61 11.22 14.70 -12.95
N LEU A 62 10.65 13.67 -12.33
CA LEU A 62 10.51 13.54 -10.89
C LEU A 62 11.42 12.46 -10.26
N VAL A 63 12.40 11.93 -10.99
CA VAL A 63 13.41 11.04 -10.41
C VAL A 63 14.13 11.67 -9.22
N PRO A 64 14.55 12.98 -9.27
CA PRO A 64 15.17 13.63 -8.11
C PRO A 64 14.31 13.68 -6.85
N LEU A 65 12.96 13.64 -6.98
CA LEU A 65 12.04 13.56 -5.85
C LEU A 65 12.30 12.27 -5.04
N PHE A 66 12.31 11.14 -5.71
CA PHE A 66 12.51 9.83 -5.07
C PHE A 66 13.96 9.55 -4.67
N GLN A 67 14.91 10.28 -5.26
CA GLN A 67 16.32 10.29 -4.85
C GLN A 67 16.59 11.21 -3.66
N GLY A 68 15.60 12.03 -3.23
CA GLY A 68 15.74 13.00 -2.16
C GLY A 68 16.66 14.18 -2.49
N THR A 69 16.84 14.49 -3.78
CA THR A 69 17.69 15.59 -4.28
C THR A 69 16.88 16.77 -4.84
N SER A 70 15.55 16.66 -4.80
CA SER A 70 14.64 17.72 -5.22
C SER A 70 14.44 18.77 -4.12
N SER A 71 13.79 19.90 -4.45
CA SER A 71 13.37 20.93 -3.50
C SER A 71 12.35 20.45 -2.47
N TYR A 72 11.77 19.27 -2.63
CA TYR A 72 10.86 18.67 -1.65
C TYR A 72 11.59 18.04 -0.45
N GLY A 73 12.92 17.88 -0.53
CA GLY A 73 13.76 17.30 0.53
C GLY A 73 13.75 15.78 0.54
N LYS A 74 14.19 15.22 1.68
CA LYS A 74 14.33 13.76 1.88
C LYS A 74 13.19 13.16 2.70
N ASP A 75 12.58 13.91 3.60
CA ASP A 75 11.61 13.39 4.55
C ASP A 75 10.18 13.54 4.03
N ILE A 76 9.86 12.79 2.98
CA ILE A 76 8.53 12.77 2.37
C ILE A 76 7.76 11.48 2.71
N THR A 77 6.44 11.55 2.67
CA THR A 77 5.56 10.38 2.58
C THR A 77 5.04 10.28 1.16
N PHE A 78 5.19 9.14 0.55
CA PHE A 78 4.66 8.85 -0.77
C PHE A 78 3.57 7.78 -0.68
N PHE A 79 2.36 8.12 -1.07
CA PHE A 79 1.28 7.16 -1.26
C PHE A 79 1.48 6.46 -2.60
N GLY A 80 2.09 5.29 -2.55
CA GLY A 80 2.67 4.61 -3.70
C GLY A 80 1.65 4.15 -4.73
N ILE A 81 1.75 4.69 -5.92
CA ILE A 81 0.93 4.33 -7.08
C ILE A 81 1.51 3.08 -7.73
N THR A 82 0.81 1.96 -7.66
CA THR A 82 1.29 0.68 -8.20
C THR A 82 1.10 0.56 -9.71
N ASN A 83 1.78 -0.41 -10.33
CA ASN A 83 1.58 -0.76 -11.74
C ASN A 83 0.11 -1.04 -12.07
N HIS A 84 -0.64 -1.66 -11.14
CA HIS A 84 -2.06 -1.96 -11.33
C HIS A 84 -2.91 -0.69 -11.46
N SER A 85 -2.65 0.31 -10.61
CA SER A 85 -3.34 1.61 -10.65
C SER A 85 -3.09 2.35 -11.96
N ILE A 86 -1.83 2.37 -12.41
CA ILE A 86 -1.44 3.00 -13.66
C ILE A 86 -2.05 2.27 -14.85
N ARG A 87 -1.93 0.95 -14.90
CA ARG A 87 -2.53 0.12 -15.96
C ARG A 87 -4.04 0.33 -16.06
N ARG A 88 -4.74 0.38 -14.94
CA ARG A 88 -6.18 0.66 -14.91
C ARG A 88 -6.51 1.99 -15.54
N TYR A 89 -5.74 3.04 -15.22
CA TYR A 89 -5.90 4.35 -15.81
C TYR A 89 -5.68 4.32 -17.33
N LEU A 90 -4.61 3.68 -17.80
CA LEU A 90 -4.33 3.54 -19.24
C LEU A 90 -5.48 2.85 -19.97
N LEU A 91 -5.95 1.71 -19.47
CA LEU A 91 -7.05 0.96 -20.06
C LEU A 91 -8.36 1.76 -20.12
N LYS A 92 -8.69 2.47 -19.04
CA LYS A 92 -9.89 3.29 -18.93
C LYS A 92 -9.90 4.45 -19.93
N ASN A 93 -8.71 4.98 -20.27
CA ASN A 93 -8.56 6.10 -21.17
C ASN A 93 -8.10 5.71 -22.58
N GLY A 94 -8.04 4.41 -22.91
CA GLY A 94 -7.62 3.92 -24.23
C GLY A 94 -6.16 4.20 -24.58
N LEU A 95 -5.30 4.42 -23.56
CA LEU A 95 -3.88 4.69 -23.72
C LEU A 95 -3.10 3.37 -23.76
N LYS A 96 -2.01 3.32 -24.50
CA LYS A 96 -1.19 2.11 -24.70
C LYS A 96 -0.04 2.02 -23.71
N GLN A 97 0.54 3.14 -23.34
CA GLN A 97 1.74 3.23 -22.52
C GLN A 97 1.72 4.49 -21.64
N VAL A 98 2.56 4.50 -20.62
CA VAL A 98 2.63 5.61 -19.65
C VAL A 98 3.00 6.93 -20.31
N THR A 99 3.86 6.91 -21.32
CA THR A 99 4.31 8.10 -22.05
C THR A 99 3.25 8.71 -22.97
N ASP A 100 2.09 8.05 -23.15
CA ASP A 100 0.93 8.63 -23.83
C ASP A 100 0.19 9.62 -22.94
N ILE A 101 0.42 9.55 -21.61
CA ILE A 101 -0.09 10.55 -20.67
C ILE A 101 0.75 11.82 -20.79
N PRO A 102 0.14 13.02 -20.90
CA PRO A 102 0.89 14.26 -20.95
C PRO A 102 1.83 14.41 -19.74
N LYS A 103 3.05 14.87 -19.99
CA LYS A 103 4.11 15.03 -18.97
C LYS A 103 3.64 15.79 -17.72
N ALA A 104 2.93 16.90 -17.92
CA ALA A 104 2.38 17.71 -16.82
C ALA A 104 1.40 16.89 -15.96
N GLN A 105 0.53 16.11 -16.60
CA GLN A 105 -0.44 15.26 -15.90
C GLN A 105 0.23 14.12 -15.13
N CYS A 106 1.28 13.49 -15.70
CA CYS A 106 2.10 12.52 -14.97
C CYS A 106 2.72 13.14 -13.71
N ARG A 107 3.18 14.39 -13.84
CA ARG A 107 3.73 15.14 -12.71
C ARG A 107 2.69 15.38 -11.63
N ASP A 108 1.50 15.84 -12.01
CA ASP A 108 0.40 16.10 -11.09
C ASP A 108 0.00 14.82 -10.36
N PHE A 109 -0.19 13.72 -11.05
CA PHE A 109 -0.55 12.42 -10.44
C PHE A 109 0.46 11.95 -9.39
N ILE A 110 1.76 12.12 -9.65
CA ILE A 110 2.77 11.78 -8.65
C ILE A 110 2.69 12.75 -7.45
N LEU A 111 2.61 14.05 -7.71
CA LEU A 111 2.62 15.07 -6.65
C LEU A 111 1.33 15.07 -5.82
N ASP A 112 0.20 14.63 -6.37
CA ASP A 112 -1.05 14.39 -5.64
C ASP A 112 -0.89 13.33 -4.54
N CYS A 113 0.09 12.44 -4.69
CA CYS A 113 0.38 11.35 -3.76
C CYS A 113 1.60 11.62 -2.85
N VAL A 114 2.17 12.83 -2.89
CA VAL A 114 3.34 13.21 -2.07
C VAL A 114 2.95 14.17 -0.96
N LEU A 115 3.25 13.79 0.28
CA LEU A 115 3.18 14.67 1.45
C LEU A 115 4.61 15.09 1.83
N LYS A 116 4.83 16.41 2.01
CA LYS A 116 6.14 17.01 2.35
C LYS A 116 6.50 16.82 3.82
N LYS A 117 6.21 15.67 4.37
CA LYS A 117 6.46 15.29 5.76
C LYS A 117 6.57 13.78 5.82
N ARG A 118 7.53 13.26 6.59
CA ARG A 118 7.64 11.82 6.86
C ARG A 118 6.63 11.44 7.94
N LEU A 119 5.71 10.53 7.64
CA LEU A 119 4.74 9.99 8.59
C LEU A 119 4.64 8.47 8.46
N LEU A 120 4.75 7.79 9.58
CA LEU A 120 4.45 6.36 9.70
C LEU A 120 2.96 6.15 9.96
N LEU A 121 2.48 4.91 9.81
CA LEU A 121 1.08 4.54 10.04
C LEU A 121 0.52 5.05 11.37
N ASP A 122 1.30 4.96 12.44
CA ASP A 122 0.85 5.31 13.79
C ASP A 122 0.88 6.82 14.07
N GLU A 123 1.46 7.60 13.18
CA GLU A 123 1.51 9.06 13.29
C GLU A 123 0.31 9.75 12.63
N PHE A 124 -0.52 8.99 11.89
CA PHE A 124 -1.78 9.51 11.36
C PHE A 124 -2.89 9.44 12.40
N THR A 125 -3.68 10.51 12.47
CA THR A 125 -4.81 10.63 13.40
C THR A 125 -5.91 9.62 13.07
N ALA A 126 -6.49 9.00 14.09
CA ALA A 126 -7.64 8.12 13.93
C ALA A 126 -8.89 8.90 13.49
N GLY A 127 -9.73 8.24 12.70
CA GLY A 127 -10.96 8.85 12.21
C GLY A 127 -11.92 7.83 11.62
N HIS A 128 -13.11 8.31 11.25
CA HIS A 128 -14.16 7.50 10.63
C HIS A 128 -14.76 8.26 9.45
N ALA A 129 -15.01 7.55 8.36
CA ALA A 129 -15.76 8.11 7.24
C ALA A 129 -17.12 8.62 7.69
N SER A 130 -17.64 9.68 7.03
CA SER A 130 -18.99 10.15 7.33
C SER A 130 -20.02 9.05 7.00
N THR A 131 -20.99 8.91 7.88
CA THR A 131 -22.19 8.10 7.63
C THR A 131 -23.31 8.92 7.00
N ASN A 132 -23.13 10.26 6.92
CA ASN A 132 -24.04 11.18 6.27
C ASN A 132 -23.64 11.36 4.81
N ALA A 133 -24.49 11.00 3.86
CA ALA A 133 -24.21 11.09 2.43
C ALA A 133 -23.99 12.52 1.93
N SER A 134 -24.41 13.54 2.68
CA SER A 134 -24.18 14.96 2.35
C SER A 134 -22.81 15.49 2.81
N GLU A 135 -22.08 14.73 3.62
CA GLU A 135 -20.79 15.13 4.18
C GLU A 135 -19.68 14.28 3.56
N VAL A 136 -18.72 14.94 2.92
CA VAL A 136 -17.58 14.26 2.29
C VAL A 136 -16.53 13.85 3.33
N ILE A 137 -16.25 14.72 4.29
CA ILE A 137 -15.28 14.48 5.37
C ILE A 137 -16.03 13.95 6.59
N GLY A 138 -15.50 12.90 7.20
CA GLY A 138 -16.06 12.33 8.41
C GLY A 138 -15.51 12.96 9.68
N THR A 139 -15.35 12.16 10.73
CA THR A 139 -14.87 12.60 12.05
C THR A 139 -13.43 12.16 12.28
N GLY A 140 -12.65 12.96 13.03
CA GLY A 140 -11.24 12.72 13.25
C GLY A 140 -10.41 12.90 11.96
N GLY A 141 -9.27 12.23 11.89
CA GLY A 141 -8.37 12.41 10.74
C GLY A 141 -7.80 13.83 10.63
N GLU A 142 -7.09 14.07 9.56
CA GLU A 142 -6.49 15.37 9.28
C GLU A 142 -6.47 15.64 7.77
N THR A 143 -6.64 16.91 7.39
CA THR A 143 -6.53 17.33 5.99
C THR A 143 -5.12 17.82 5.71
N PHE A 144 -4.45 17.21 4.76
CA PHE A 144 -3.09 17.54 4.36
C PHE A 144 -3.05 18.24 3.00
N ASP A 145 -2.15 19.21 2.88
CA ASP A 145 -1.78 19.80 1.60
C ASP A 145 -0.72 18.93 0.92
N MET A 146 -1.08 18.34 -0.19
CA MET A 146 -0.17 17.50 -0.98
C MET A 146 0.83 18.37 -1.75
N ALA A 147 1.89 17.75 -2.29
CA ALA A 147 2.92 18.48 -3.02
C ALA A 147 2.42 19.18 -4.28
N SER A 148 1.31 18.73 -4.87
CA SER A 148 0.59 19.38 -5.97
C SER A 148 -0.20 20.62 -5.54
N GLY A 149 -0.46 20.78 -4.23
CA GLY A 149 -1.38 21.77 -3.69
C GLY A 149 -2.82 21.27 -3.49
N LYS A 150 -3.14 20.06 -3.93
CA LYS A 150 -4.44 19.44 -3.61
C LYS A 150 -4.52 19.07 -2.12
N LYS A 151 -5.74 18.97 -1.63
CA LYS A 151 -6.02 18.56 -0.25
C LYS A 151 -6.53 17.13 -0.23
N LEU A 152 -5.96 16.31 0.65
CA LEU A 152 -6.48 14.99 0.97
C LEU A 152 -6.81 14.92 2.46
N TRP A 153 -7.98 14.40 2.79
CA TRP A 153 -8.31 14.04 4.14
C TRP A 153 -7.83 12.62 4.42
N ILE A 154 -6.97 12.47 5.42
CA ILE A 154 -6.29 11.22 5.73
C ILE A 154 -6.59 10.85 7.18
N TYR A 155 -6.96 9.59 7.40
CA TYR A 155 -7.25 9.06 8.73
C TYR A 155 -6.84 7.61 8.84
N THR A 156 -6.67 7.14 10.06
CA THR A 156 -6.48 5.72 10.34
C THR A 156 -7.73 5.12 10.97
N PHE A 157 -8.01 3.90 10.59
CA PHE A 157 -9.17 3.16 11.07
C PHE A 157 -8.82 1.69 11.30
N ARG A 158 -9.42 1.08 12.33
CA ARG A 158 -9.40 -0.37 12.55
C ARG A 158 -10.77 -0.95 12.26
N SER A 159 -10.83 -1.92 11.38
CA SER A 159 -12.07 -2.65 11.12
C SER A 159 -12.41 -3.59 12.27
N SER A 160 -13.65 -4.06 12.31
CA SER A 160 -14.02 -5.17 13.21
C SER A 160 -13.45 -6.48 12.68
N TYR A 161 -13.12 -7.40 13.59
CA TYR A 161 -12.71 -8.75 13.25
C TYR A 161 -13.53 -9.75 14.07
N ASN A 162 -14.15 -10.75 13.42
CA ASN A 162 -15.04 -11.73 14.05
C ASN A 162 -16.13 -11.10 14.96
N GLY A 163 -16.68 -9.96 14.54
CA GLY A 163 -17.72 -9.24 15.30
C GLY A 163 -17.19 -8.42 16.48
N VAL A 164 -15.89 -8.42 16.74
CA VAL A 164 -15.28 -7.58 17.78
C VAL A 164 -14.84 -6.26 17.15
N PRO A 165 -15.34 -5.10 17.60
CA PRO A 165 -14.94 -3.80 17.07
C PRO A 165 -13.45 -3.54 17.26
N GLU A 166 -12.82 -2.85 16.31
CA GLU A 166 -11.44 -2.38 16.35
C GLU A 166 -10.34 -3.47 16.51
N MET A 167 -10.69 -4.73 16.30
CA MET A 167 -9.76 -5.86 16.37
C MET A 167 -9.07 -6.17 15.04
N GLY A 168 -9.50 -5.56 13.96
CA GLY A 168 -8.89 -5.71 12.64
C GLY A 168 -7.59 -4.91 12.47
N PRO A 169 -6.93 -5.05 11.33
CA PRO A 169 -5.73 -4.29 11.04
C PRO A 169 -6.01 -2.79 11.01
N LYS A 170 -5.06 -2.00 11.51
CA LYS A 170 -5.07 -0.54 11.37
C LYS A 170 -4.64 -0.19 9.94
N GLN A 171 -5.44 0.58 9.23
CA GLN A 171 -5.19 0.99 7.86
C GLN A 171 -5.25 2.50 7.72
N ILE A 172 -4.48 3.05 6.78
CA ILE A 172 -4.56 4.46 6.39
C ILE A 172 -5.61 4.55 5.28
N HIS A 173 -6.56 5.45 5.46
CA HIS A 173 -7.57 5.82 4.48
C HIS A 173 -7.30 7.22 3.97
N LEU A 174 -7.43 7.40 2.66
CA LEU A 174 -7.29 8.70 1.99
C LEU A 174 -8.61 9.01 1.29
N LEU A 175 -9.03 10.26 1.37
CA LEU A 175 -10.21 10.76 0.68
C LEU A 175 -9.87 12.10 0.04
N SER A 176 -10.20 12.24 -1.24
CA SER A 176 -10.15 13.52 -1.95
C SER A 176 -11.47 14.26 -1.78
N PRO A 177 -11.50 15.40 -1.09
CA PRO A 177 -12.74 16.18 -0.95
C PRO A 177 -13.27 16.71 -2.30
N THR A 178 -12.38 16.88 -3.28
CA THR A 178 -12.73 17.40 -4.61
C THR A 178 -13.43 16.37 -5.48
N THR A 179 -12.89 15.13 -5.53
CA THR A 179 -13.46 14.05 -6.35
C THR A 179 -14.45 13.19 -5.59
N THR A 180 -14.52 13.34 -4.25
CA THR A 180 -15.27 12.49 -3.33
C THR A 180 -14.86 10.99 -3.37
N LYS A 181 -13.70 10.70 -3.96
CA LYS A 181 -13.15 9.36 -4.04
C LYS A 181 -12.29 9.06 -2.84
N SER A 182 -12.39 7.82 -2.37
CA SER A 182 -11.57 7.30 -1.28
C SER A 182 -10.76 6.09 -1.72
N THR A 183 -9.63 5.90 -1.09
CA THR A 183 -8.78 4.71 -1.24
C THR A 183 -8.16 4.34 0.09
N VAL A 184 -7.63 3.13 0.18
CA VAL A 184 -6.92 2.65 1.36
C VAL A 184 -5.47 2.31 1.03
N VAL A 185 -4.64 2.32 2.04
CA VAL A 185 -3.27 1.80 1.95
C VAL A 185 -3.30 0.29 2.14
N ALA A 186 -2.73 -0.43 1.17
CA ALA A 186 -2.60 -1.88 1.21
C ALA A 186 -1.37 -2.33 2.00
N SER A 187 -0.25 -1.59 1.89
CA SER A 187 0.99 -1.88 2.60
C SER A 187 1.60 -0.58 3.12
N SER A 188 1.84 -0.51 4.43
CA SER A 188 2.32 0.70 5.10
C SER A 188 3.74 0.55 5.62
N ASN A 189 4.36 1.70 5.99
CA ASN A 189 5.65 1.76 6.66
C ASN A 189 6.83 1.17 5.89
N ILE A 190 6.83 1.27 4.56
CA ILE A 190 8.00 0.96 3.74
C ILE A 190 8.98 2.13 3.87
N GLN A 191 9.94 2.00 4.77
CA GLN A 191 10.87 3.06 5.13
C GLN A 191 12.12 3.01 4.25
N THR A 192 12.50 4.16 3.71
CA THR A 192 13.69 4.34 2.88
C THR A 192 14.54 5.50 3.41
N LEU A 193 15.73 5.70 2.84
CA LEU A 193 16.60 6.83 3.17
C LEU A 193 16.02 8.20 2.77
N THR A 194 15.00 8.22 1.89
CA THR A 194 14.41 9.45 1.36
C THR A 194 12.95 9.64 1.76
N GLY A 195 12.48 8.87 2.72
CA GLY A 195 11.13 9.00 3.28
C GLY A 195 10.44 7.66 3.49
N VAL A 196 9.13 7.68 3.51
CA VAL A 196 8.25 6.51 3.72
C VAL A 196 7.33 6.33 2.51
N VAL A 197 7.14 5.07 2.10
CA VAL A 197 6.14 4.69 1.10
C VAL A 197 4.99 3.94 1.80
N HIS A 198 3.76 4.34 1.49
CA HIS A 198 2.54 3.63 1.80
C HIS A 198 1.90 3.22 0.48
N SER A 199 1.98 1.94 0.11
CA SER A 199 1.43 1.44 -1.15
C SER A 199 -0.08 1.52 -1.15
N LEU A 200 -0.66 2.18 -2.15
CA LEU A 200 -2.10 2.26 -2.31
C LEU A 200 -2.69 0.92 -2.75
N ASP A 201 -3.96 0.70 -2.40
CA ASP A 201 -4.73 -0.45 -2.86
C ASP A 201 -4.81 -0.48 -4.39
N TYR A 202 -4.85 -1.68 -4.95
CA TYR A 202 -4.92 -1.87 -6.40
C TYR A 202 -6.20 -1.35 -7.05
N ASN A 203 -7.25 -1.02 -6.28
CA ASN A 203 -8.46 -0.39 -6.79
C ASN A 203 -8.30 1.11 -7.06
N PHE A 204 -7.30 1.75 -6.48
CA PHE A 204 -6.97 3.14 -6.77
C PHE A 204 -6.66 3.34 -8.26
N THR A 205 -7.09 4.46 -8.81
CA THR A 205 -6.70 4.91 -10.15
C THR A 205 -6.30 6.39 -10.13
N LEU A 206 -5.44 6.81 -11.07
CA LEU A 206 -4.81 8.14 -11.08
C LEU A 206 -5.80 9.31 -11.08
N SER A 207 -7.05 9.07 -11.49
CA SER A 207 -8.12 10.08 -11.51
C SER A 207 -8.91 10.18 -10.19
N ASP A 208 -8.52 9.45 -9.14
CA ASP A 208 -9.27 9.46 -7.88
C ASP A 208 -8.91 10.64 -6.98
N PHE A 209 -7.75 11.29 -7.22
CA PHE A 209 -7.32 12.49 -6.48
C PHE A 209 -7.28 13.75 -7.32
#